data_f9037cacbee2c43d8770fc3c7160d7c5
#
_entry.id   f9037cacbee2c43d8770fc3c7160d7c5
#
_cell.length_a   1.000
_cell.length_b   1.000
_cell.length_c   1.000
_cell.angle_alpha   90.00
_cell.angle_beta   90.00
_cell.angle_gamma   90.00
#
_symmetry.space_group_name_H-M   'P 1'
#
loop_
_entity.id
_entity.type
_entity.pdbx_description
1 polymer ?
#
loop_
_entity_poly.entity_id
_entity_poly.type
_entity_poly.pdbx_seq_one_letter_code
_entity_poly.pdbx_strand_id
1 'polypeptide(L)'
;MDPLDGTKEFINKRDDFTLNIALIDGGRPVFGLVYAPARERLGITVAAGEAVEARLIANNAGADFAALHTRPLRVRSSPSGGLTALVSRSHLDPDTEAFLARLTIAERTSAGSSIKFLEIAAGGADVYPRLGPTMEWDTAAGQAILEAAGGRVVDLEDKPLAYGKTARGLRNPSFVAWGGGS
;
A
#
# COMPACT_ATOMS: atom_id res chain seq x y z
N MET A 1 3.01 -6.02 -12.78
CA MET A 1 3.78 -4.77 -12.75
C MET A 1 2.88 -3.62 -13.19
N ASP A 2 2.94 -2.51 -12.49
CA ASP A 2 2.35 -1.23 -12.89
C ASP A 2 3.47 -0.18 -12.97
N PRO A 3 3.84 0.27 -14.17
CA PRO A 3 4.95 1.21 -14.33
C PRO A 3 4.60 2.65 -13.95
N LEU A 4 3.31 2.98 -13.79
CA LEU A 4 2.87 4.32 -13.38
C LEU A 4 1.47 4.27 -12.74
N ASP A 5 1.41 3.88 -11.47
CA ASP A 5 0.21 4.02 -10.64
C ASP A 5 0.08 5.48 -10.17
N GLY A 6 -1.15 6.01 -10.19
CA GLY A 6 -1.38 7.42 -9.89
C GLY A 6 -1.19 8.33 -11.11
N THR A 7 -1.61 7.90 -12.29
CA THR A 7 -1.49 8.69 -13.54
C THR A 7 -2.10 10.10 -13.42
N LYS A 8 -3.22 10.26 -12.68
CA LYS A 8 -3.83 11.58 -12.42
C LYS A 8 -2.91 12.47 -11.60
N GLU A 9 -2.26 11.90 -10.59
CA GLU A 9 -1.31 12.58 -9.73
C GLU A 9 -0.09 13.03 -10.56
N PHE A 10 0.43 12.14 -11.40
CA PHE A 10 1.55 12.43 -12.30
C PHE A 10 1.24 13.57 -13.29
N ILE A 11 0.10 13.51 -13.98
CA ILE A 11 -0.34 14.55 -14.94
C ILE A 11 -0.52 15.91 -14.23
N ASN A 12 -1.04 15.89 -13.00
CA ASN A 12 -1.23 17.10 -12.18
C ASN A 12 0.03 17.54 -11.43
N LYS A 13 1.21 16.96 -11.74
CA LYS A 13 2.51 17.28 -11.12
C LYS A 13 2.47 17.17 -9.58
N ARG A 14 1.80 16.14 -9.08
CA ARG A 14 1.78 15.78 -7.66
C ARG A 14 2.80 14.68 -7.39
N ASP A 15 3.25 14.56 -6.14
CA ASP A 15 4.32 13.64 -5.76
C ASP A 15 3.81 12.23 -5.41
N ASP A 16 2.50 11.97 -5.57
CA ASP A 16 1.83 10.76 -5.13
C ASP A 16 1.64 9.74 -6.27
N PHE A 17 2.66 9.47 -7.07
CA PHE A 17 2.66 8.41 -8.06
C PHE A 17 3.76 7.39 -7.77
N THR A 18 3.52 6.13 -8.15
CA THR A 18 4.44 5.03 -7.84
C THR A 18 4.65 4.12 -9.04
N LEU A 19 5.77 3.41 -8.98
CA LEU A 19 6.09 2.25 -9.80
C LEU A 19 5.95 1.01 -8.92
N ASN A 20 5.16 0.03 -9.37
CA ASN A 20 4.83 -1.16 -8.59
C ASN A 20 5.28 -2.43 -9.29
N ILE A 21 6.03 -3.29 -8.59
CA ILE A 21 6.42 -4.62 -9.06
C ILE A 21 6.03 -5.63 -7.98
N ALA A 22 5.36 -6.71 -8.38
CA ALA A 22 5.06 -7.82 -7.48
C ALA A 22 5.29 -9.17 -8.16
N LEU A 23 5.67 -10.16 -7.37
CA LEU A 23 5.64 -11.56 -7.76
C LEU A 23 4.46 -12.23 -7.06
N ILE A 24 3.64 -12.94 -7.84
CA ILE A 24 2.48 -13.69 -7.36
C ILE A 24 2.81 -15.18 -7.46
N ASP A 25 2.67 -15.88 -6.35
CA ASP A 25 2.77 -17.33 -6.27
C ASP A 25 1.56 -17.91 -5.55
N GLY A 26 0.93 -18.95 -6.12
CA GLY A 26 -0.28 -19.55 -5.55
C GLY A 26 -1.42 -18.56 -5.27
N GLY A 27 -1.53 -17.48 -6.05
CA GLY A 27 -2.56 -16.44 -5.86
C GLY A 27 -2.27 -15.46 -4.72
N ARG A 28 -1.05 -15.46 -4.16
CA ARG A 28 -0.59 -14.55 -3.10
C ARG A 28 0.62 -13.74 -3.55
N PRO A 29 0.73 -12.48 -3.15
CA PRO A 29 1.92 -11.69 -3.44
C PRO A 29 3.04 -12.10 -2.46
N VAL A 30 4.12 -12.68 -3.01
CA VAL A 30 5.29 -13.15 -2.23
C VAL A 30 6.46 -12.19 -2.28
N PHE A 31 6.44 -11.24 -3.20
CA PHE A 31 7.40 -10.16 -3.31
C PHE A 31 6.69 -8.88 -3.74
N GLY A 32 7.12 -7.75 -3.20
CA GLY A 32 6.65 -6.43 -3.57
C GLY A 32 7.76 -5.40 -3.58
N LEU A 33 7.72 -4.52 -4.57
CA LEU A 33 8.50 -3.30 -4.66
C LEU A 33 7.56 -2.16 -5.03
N VAL A 34 7.56 -1.12 -4.22
CA VAL A 34 6.85 0.15 -4.47
C VAL A 34 7.87 1.27 -4.43
N TYR A 35 8.02 1.97 -5.54
CA TYR A 35 8.90 3.13 -5.63
C TYR A 35 8.11 4.39 -5.94
N ALA A 36 8.24 5.39 -5.09
CA ALA A 36 7.66 6.74 -5.24
C ALA A 36 8.78 7.73 -5.62
N PRO A 37 9.04 7.96 -6.93
CA PRO A 37 10.21 8.70 -7.39
C PRO A 37 10.26 10.14 -6.90
N ALA A 38 9.13 10.83 -6.90
CA ALA A 38 9.04 12.23 -6.46
C ALA A 38 9.26 12.39 -4.94
N ARG A 39 9.09 11.32 -4.19
CA ARG A 39 9.36 11.27 -2.73
C ARG A 39 10.70 10.61 -2.41
N GLU A 40 11.43 10.15 -3.42
CA GLU A 40 12.69 9.39 -3.28
C GLU A 40 12.54 8.18 -2.34
N ARG A 41 11.36 7.57 -2.30
CA ARG A 41 10.97 6.57 -1.34
C ARG A 41 10.78 5.21 -2.00
N LEU A 42 11.55 4.22 -1.58
CA LEU A 42 11.48 2.83 -2.03
C LEU A 42 11.10 1.93 -0.85
N GLY A 43 9.99 1.19 -0.99
CA GLY A 43 9.65 0.08 -0.10
C GLY A 43 9.82 -1.24 -0.84
N ILE A 44 10.37 -2.26 -0.17
CA ILE A 44 10.64 -3.56 -0.79
C ILE A 44 10.60 -4.68 0.25
N THR A 45 10.07 -5.84 -0.13
CA THR A 45 10.25 -7.09 0.64
C THR A 45 11.65 -7.66 0.38
N VAL A 46 12.36 -8.03 1.42
CA VAL A 46 13.74 -8.59 1.33
C VAL A 46 13.78 -10.05 1.71
N ALA A 47 12.85 -10.51 2.52
CA ALA A 47 12.65 -11.92 2.88
C ALA A 47 11.19 -12.15 3.28
N ALA A 48 10.81 -13.40 3.50
CA ALA A 48 9.48 -13.73 4.03
C ALA A 48 9.29 -13.07 5.42
N GLY A 49 8.25 -12.24 5.54
CA GLY A 49 7.97 -11.48 6.77
C GLY A 49 8.94 -10.32 7.04
N GLU A 50 9.72 -9.91 6.06
CA GLU A 50 10.66 -8.79 6.18
C GLU A 50 10.51 -7.81 5.02
N ALA A 51 10.24 -6.56 5.34
CA ALA A 51 10.24 -5.46 4.40
C ALA A 51 11.07 -4.30 4.94
N VAL A 52 11.68 -3.58 4.02
CA VAL A 52 12.51 -2.42 4.33
C VAL A 52 12.13 -1.22 3.48
N GLU A 53 12.48 -0.06 3.95
CA GLU A 53 12.39 1.19 3.20
C GLU A 53 13.78 1.78 3.02
N ALA A 54 14.01 2.39 1.84
CA ALA A 54 15.22 3.11 1.51
C ALA A 54 14.89 4.45 0.83
N ARG A 55 15.82 5.38 0.92
CA ARG A 55 15.83 6.57 0.06
C ARG A 55 16.53 6.24 -1.25
N LEU A 56 15.81 6.38 -2.37
CA LEU A 56 16.35 6.17 -3.71
C LEU A 56 16.07 7.39 -4.60
N ILE A 57 17.14 8.04 -5.05
CA ILE A 57 17.06 9.20 -5.96
C ILE A 57 16.94 8.69 -7.39
N ALA A 58 15.98 9.18 -8.16
CA ALA A 58 15.66 8.71 -9.51
C ALA A 58 16.84 8.77 -10.51
N ASN A 59 17.77 9.70 -10.32
CA ASN A 59 18.95 9.84 -11.18
C ASN A 59 20.08 8.86 -10.86
N ASN A 60 19.90 7.99 -9.87
CA ASN A 60 20.91 7.03 -9.46
C ASN A 60 20.72 5.69 -10.20
N ALA A 61 20.58 5.74 -11.52
CA ALA A 61 20.46 4.56 -12.37
C ALA A 61 21.70 3.66 -12.18
N GLY A 62 21.49 2.40 -11.75
CA GLY A 62 22.56 1.46 -11.45
C GLY A 62 23.04 1.49 -9.99
N ALA A 63 22.34 2.17 -9.09
CA ALA A 63 22.62 2.06 -7.67
C ALA A 63 22.49 0.59 -7.23
N ASP A 64 23.53 0.09 -6.57
CA ASP A 64 23.46 -1.21 -5.91
C ASP A 64 22.53 -1.11 -4.70
N PHE A 65 21.48 -1.96 -4.67
CA PHE A 65 20.57 -2.02 -3.53
C PHE A 65 21.31 -2.28 -2.21
N ALA A 66 22.36 -3.09 -2.24
CA ALA A 66 23.17 -3.38 -1.06
C ALA A 66 23.88 -2.15 -0.47
N ALA A 67 24.08 -1.11 -1.29
CA ALA A 67 24.68 0.15 -0.85
C ALA A 67 23.66 1.15 -0.30
N LEU A 68 22.35 0.88 -0.39
CA LEU A 68 21.34 1.76 0.14
C LEU A 68 21.23 1.63 1.67
N HIS A 69 21.11 2.77 2.34
CA HIS A 69 20.73 2.77 3.76
C HIS A 69 19.25 2.40 3.87
N THR A 70 18.99 1.21 4.40
CA THR A 70 17.64 0.69 4.60
C THR A 70 17.22 0.80 6.06
N ARG A 71 15.92 0.97 6.30
CA ARG A 71 15.29 0.81 7.61
C ARG A 71 14.19 -0.24 7.56
N PRO A 72 14.02 -1.10 8.57
CA PRO A 72 12.91 -2.04 8.63
C PRO A 72 11.58 -1.32 8.59
N LEU A 73 10.63 -1.86 7.82
CA LEU A 73 9.23 -1.49 7.90
C LEU A 73 8.55 -2.34 8.97
N ARG A 74 7.80 -1.69 9.85
CA ARG A 74 6.99 -2.32 10.87
C ARG A 74 5.73 -1.50 11.09
N VAL A 75 4.58 -2.17 11.04
CA VAL A 75 3.32 -1.56 11.44
C VAL A 75 3.37 -1.18 12.92
N ARG A 76 2.67 -0.14 13.31
CA ARG A 76 2.53 0.22 14.72
C ARG A 76 1.36 -0.52 15.37
N SER A 77 1.38 -0.67 16.68
CA SER A 77 0.22 -1.11 17.45
C SER A 77 -0.93 -0.10 17.32
N SER A 78 -2.16 -0.58 17.31
CA SER A 78 -3.34 0.30 17.24
C SER A 78 -3.34 1.30 18.39
N PRO A 79 -3.43 2.61 18.12
CA PRO A 79 -3.42 3.63 19.15
C PRO A 79 -4.74 3.64 19.93
N SER A 80 -4.66 3.77 21.26
CA SER A 80 -5.83 3.81 22.15
C SER A 80 -6.76 5.02 21.93
N GLY A 81 -6.23 6.09 21.34
CA GLY A 81 -6.96 7.33 21.06
C GLY A 81 -7.75 7.32 19.75
N GLY A 82 -7.73 6.22 19.02
CA GLY A 82 -8.38 6.08 17.71
C GLY A 82 -7.37 6.00 16.56
N LEU A 83 -7.84 5.49 15.42
CA LEU A 83 -7.03 5.16 14.26
C LEU A 83 -6.73 6.38 13.39
N THR A 84 -5.56 6.39 12.75
CA THR A 84 -5.27 7.26 11.61
C THR A 84 -5.70 6.54 10.33
N ALA A 85 -6.71 7.08 9.64
CA ALA A 85 -7.21 6.54 8.39
C ALA A 85 -6.58 7.22 7.17
N LEU A 86 -6.09 6.40 6.24
CA LEU A 86 -5.70 6.86 4.91
C LEU A 86 -6.91 6.88 3.97
N VAL A 87 -7.17 8.03 3.39
CA VAL A 87 -8.24 8.21 2.41
C VAL A 87 -7.69 8.56 1.04
N SER A 88 -8.43 8.20 -0.01
CA SER A 88 -8.05 8.61 -1.36
C SER A 88 -8.33 10.10 -1.54
N ARG A 89 -7.34 10.84 -2.04
CA ARG A 89 -7.47 12.28 -2.29
C ARG A 89 -8.53 12.60 -3.36
N SER A 90 -8.70 11.70 -4.31
CA SER A 90 -9.52 11.92 -5.51
C SER A 90 -10.80 11.08 -5.55
N HIS A 91 -10.97 10.11 -4.66
CA HIS A 91 -12.05 9.11 -4.73
C HIS A 91 -12.49 8.68 -3.32
N LEU A 92 -13.02 9.63 -2.56
CA LEU A 92 -13.72 9.31 -1.32
C LEU A 92 -15.19 9.07 -1.68
N ASP A 93 -15.58 7.81 -1.75
CA ASP A 93 -16.95 7.39 -2.08
C ASP A 93 -17.80 7.24 -0.80
N PRO A 94 -19.15 7.31 -0.90
CA PRO A 94 -20.04 7.20 0.25
C PRO A 94 -19.89 5.90 1.04
N ASP A 95 -19.55 4.78 0.38
CA ASP A 95 -19.40 3.49 1.04
C ASP A 95 -18.13 3.49 1.92
N THR A 96 -17.05 4.09 1.44
CA THR A 96 -15.82 4.31 2.23
C THR A 96 -16.11 5.19 3.45
N GLU A 97 -16.89 6.26 3.30
CA GLU A 97 -17.30 7.11 4.43
C GLU A 97 -18.15 6.33 5.44
N ALA A 98 -19.12 5.56 4.98
CA ALA A 98 -19.96 4.74 5.84
C ALA A 98 -19.15 3.66 6.59
N PHE A 99 -18.12 3.10 5.94
CA PHE A 99 -17.19 2.17 6.58
C PHE A 99 -16.38 2.87 7.69
N LEU A 100 -15.77 4.02 7.39
CA LEU A 100 -14.98 4.78 8.38
C LEU A 100 -15.80 5.26 9.56
N ALA A 101 -17.09 5.59 9.36
CA ALA A 101 -17.99 6.03 10.44
C ALA A 101 -18.23 4.93 11.49
N ARG A 102 -17.93 3.67 11.20
CA ARG A 102 -18.05 2.53 12.14
C ARG A 102 -16.80 2.31 12.99
N LEU A 103 -15.74 3.06 12.72
CA LEU A 103 -14.45 2.97 13.41
C LEU A 103 -14.22 4.23 14.26
N THR A 104 -13.44 4.07 15.32
CA THR A 104 -12.94 5.23 16.08
C THR A 104 -11.75 5.83 15.34
N ILE A 105 -12.00 6.86 14.53
CA ILE A 105 -10.99 7.55 13.74
C ILE A 105 -10.58 8.84 14.47
N ALA A 106 -9.31 8.94 14.86
CA ALA A 106 -8.72 10.13 15.46
C ALA A 106 -8.23 11.12 14.40
N GLU A 107 -7.71 10.60 13.29
CA GLU A 107 -7.12 11.41 12.23
C GLU A 107 -7.43 10.84 10.85
N ARG A 108 -7.61 11.72 9.88
CA ARG A 108 -7.70 11.37 8.46
C ARG A 108 -6.58 12.06 7.69
N THR A 109 -5.78 11.28 7.00
CA THR A 109 -4.73 11.80 6.12
C THR A 109 -4.93 11.26 4.70
N SER A 110 -4.42 11.96 3.70
CA SER A 110 -4.61 11.57 2.32
C SER A 110 -3.28 11.32 1.62
N ALA A 111 -3.20 10.22 0.89
CA ALA A 111 -2.10 9.93 -0.02
C ALA A 111 -2.66 9.34 -1.33
N GLY A 112 -1.95 9.53 -2.44
CA GLY A 112 -2.26 8.90 -3.71
C GLY A 112 -1.62 7.51 -3.83
N SER A 113 -1.99 6.77 -4.88
CA SER A 113 -1.31 5.55 -5.32
C SER A 113 -1.04 4.51 -4.21
N SER A 114 -0.10 3.61 -4.45
CA SER A 114 0.36 2.57 -3.52
C SER A 114 1.18 3.10 -2.32
N ILE A 115 1.47 4.40 -2.27
CA ILE A 115 2.11 5.05 -1.11
C ILE A 115 1.34 4.75 0.18
N LYS A 116 0.02 4.63 0.12
CA LYS A 116 -0.83 4.30 1.27
C LYS A 116 -0.42 3.01 1.98
N PHE A 117 -0.01 2.00 1.24
CA PHE A 117 0.51 0.77 1.83
C PHE A 117 1.84 0.99 2.55
N LEU A 118 2.73 1.82 1.97
CA LEU A 118 4.01 2.17 2.61
C LEU A 118 3.80 2.99 3.88
N GLU A 119 2.82 3.89 3.91
CA GLU A 119 2.49 4.67 5.11
C GLU A 119 2.06 3.77 6.26
N ILE A 120 1.20 2.77 6.00
CA ILE A 120 0.78 1.82 7.03
C ILE A 120 1.96 0.90 7.42
N ALA A 121 2.70 0.38 6.45
CA ALA A 121 3.84 -0.49 6.71
C ALA A 121 4.94 0.19 7.54
N ALA A 122 5.08 1.52 7.41
CA ALA A 122 6.01 2.34 8.19
C ALA A 122 5.46 2.79 9.55
N GLY A 123 4.22 2.40 9.92
CA GLY A 123 3.57 2.80 11.16
C GLY A 123 3.06 4.25 11.16
N GLY A 124 2.96 4.91 10.00
CA GLY A 124 2.44 6.27 9.86
C GLY A 124 0.92 6.36 9.88
N ALA A 125 0.23 5.25 9.57
CA ALA A 125 -1.23 5.15 9.59
C ALA A 125 -1.66 3.73 9.99
N ASP A 126 -2.96 3.55 10.22
CA ASP A 126 -3.50 2.31 10.78
C ASP A 126 -4.45 1.58 9.82
N VAL A 127 -5.18 2.32 8.99
CA VAL A 127 -6.21 1.73 8.14
C VAL A 127 -6.34 2.47 6.81
N TYR A 128 -6.50 1.69 5.73
CA TYR A 128 -6.83 2.19 4.41
C TYR A 128 -7.98 1.35 3.81
N PRO A 129 -9.23 1.82 3.92
CA PRO A 129 -10.36 1.21 3.23
C PRO A 129 -10.38 1.67 1.76
N ARG A 130 -10.67 0.73 0.87
CA ARG A 130 -10.86 0.98 -0.54
C ARG A 130 -12.08 0.21 -1.05
N LEU A 131 -13.23 0.86 -1.10
CA LEU A 131 -14.48 0.26 -1.52
C LEU A 131 -14.77 0.52 -3.01
N GLY A 132 -14.15 1.55 -3.57
CA GLY A 132 -14.19 1.80 -5.00
C GLY A 132 -13.26 0.87 -5.82
N PRO A 133 -13.44 0.79 -7.14
CA PRO A 133 -12.73 -0.17 -7.99
C PRO A 133 -11.21 0.07 -8.00
N THR A 134 -10.46 -1.05 -7.99
CA THR A 134 -9.02 -1.11 -8.22
C THR A 134 -8.66 -2.36 -9.00
N MET A 135 -7.44 -2.39 -9.50
CA MET A 135 -6.89 -3.53 -10.22
C MET A 135 -5.85 -4.26 -9.38
N GLU A 136 -5.56 -5.50 -9.72
CA GLU A 136 -4.57 -6.31 -9.00
C GLU A 136 -3.18 -5.66 -8.99
N TRP A 137 -2.79 -4.98 -10.07
CA TRP A 137 -1.49 -4.31 -10.17
C TRP A 137 -1.37 -3.06 -9.30
N ASP A 138 -2.49 -2.46 -8.86
CA ASP A 138 -2.52 -1.33 -7.92
C ASP A 138 -2.21 -1.76 -6.48
N THR A 139 -2.38 -3.05 -6.16
CA THR A 139 -2.39 -3.52 -4.76
C THR A 139 -1.32 -4.56 -4.44
N ALA A 140 -0.96 -5.41 -5.39
CA ALA A 140 -0.13 -6.59 -5.13
C ALA A 140 1.23 -6.27 -4.48
N ALA A 141 1.93 -5.25 -4.97
CA ALA A 141 3.21 -4.84 -4.42
C ALA A 141 3.08 -4.27 -3.01
N GLY A 142 2.09 -3.37 -2.83
CA GLY A 142 1.81 -2.77 -1.53
C GLY A 142 1.35 -3.79 -0.48
N GLN A 143 0.53 -4.77 -0.88
CA GLN A 143 0.12 -5.86 0.00
C GLN A 143 1.30 -6.70 0.48
N ALA A 144 2.19 -7.14 -0.44
CA ALA A 144 3.37 -7.91 -0.06
C ALA A 144 4.22 -7.19 0.98
N ILE A 145 4.46 -5.89 0.79
CA ILE A 145 5.24 -5.07 1.71
C ILE A 145 4.52 -4.92 3.06
N LEU A 146 3.22 -4.62 3.02
CA LEU A 146 2.44 -4.42 4.24
C LEU A 146 2.32 -5.70 5.08
N GLU A 147 2.07 -6.85 4.44
CA GLU A 147 2.02 -8.14 5.12
C GLU A 147 3.39 -8.51 5.71
N ALA A 148 4.49 -8.26 4.98
CA ALA A 148 5.84 -8.45 5.49
C ALA A 148 6.19 -7.52 6.66
N ALA A 149 5.56 -6.35 6.74
CA ALA A 149 5.69 -5.41 7.87
C ALA A 149 4.80 -5.76 9.08
N GLY A 150 3.97 -6.82 8.98
CA GLY A 150 3.08 -7.28 10.05
C GLY A 150 1.63 -6.79 9.95
N GLY A 151 1.27 -6.14 8.86
CA GLY A 151 -0.12 -5.77 8.54
C GLY A 151 -0.88 -6.84 7.77
N ARG A 152 -2.07 -6.49 7.29
CA ARG A 152 -2.90 -7.39 6.46
C ARG A 152 -3.73 -6.61 5.46
N VAL A 153 -4.09 -7.27 4.35
CA VAL A 153 -5.02 -6.74 3.34
C VAL A 153 -6.12 -7.77 3.11
N VAL A 154 -7.35 -7.39 3.41
CA VAL A 154 -8.51 -8.30 3.42
C VAL A 154 -9.70 -7.68 2.67
N ASP A 155 -10.57 -8.53 2.16
CA ASP A 155 -11.87 -8.09 1.64
C ASP A 155 -12.84 -7.75 2.80
N LEU A 156 -14.09 -7.39 2.47
CA LEU A 156 -15.09 -7.04 3.50
C LEU A 156 -15.63 -8.25 4.29
N GLU A 157 -15.24 -9.47 3.92
CA GLU A 157 -15.54 -10.70 4.64
C GLU A 157 -14.33 -11.18 5.48
N ASP A 158 -13.32 -10.31 5.66
CA ASP A 158 -12.04 -10.58 6.37
C ASP A 158 -11.21 -11.70 5.74
N LYS A 159 -11.40 -11.98 4.44
CA LYS A 159 -10.60 -12.93 3.69
C LYS A 159 -9.40 -12.23 3.05
N PRO A 160 -8.20 -12.83 3.08
CA PRO A 160 -7.03 -12.27 2.41
C PRO A 160 -7.30 -11.97 0.94
N LEU A 161 -6.87 -10.81 0.48
CA LEU A 161 -7.03 -10.42 -0.92
C LEU A 161 -6.17 -11.35 -1.79
N ALA A 162 -6.80 -12.02 -2.76
CA ALA A 162 -6.16 -12.98 -3.65
C ALA A 162 -5.97 -12.40 -5.06
N TYR A 163 -5.06 -12.98 -5.83
CA TYR A 163 -4.62 -12.53 -7.15
C TYR A 163 -4.79 -13.59 -8.22
N GLY A 164 -4.72 -13.18 -9.51
CA GLY A 164 -4.90 -14.08 -10.64
C GLY A 164 -6.37 -14.19 -11.09
N LYS A 165 -7.19 -13.21 -10.80
CA LYS A 165 -8.64 -13.16 -11.12
C LYS A 165 -8.90 -12.83 -12.60
N THR A 166 -8.28 -13.58 -13.53
CA THR A 166 -8.39 -13.34 -14.98
C THR A 166 -9.83 -13.35 -15.48
N ALA A 167 -10.68 -14.24 -14.96
CA ALA A 167 -12.09 -14.31 -15.27
C ALA A 167 -12.89 -13.04 -14.90
N ARG A 168 -12.33 -12.22 -13.99
CA ARG A 168 -12.90 -10.92 -13.56
C ARG A 168 -12.12 -9.73 -14.11
N GLY A 169 -11.27 -9.94 -15.14
CA GLY A 169 -10.43 -8.90 -15.72
C GLY A 169 -9.42 -8.31 -14.74
N LEU A 170 -8.92 -9.12 -13.78
CA LEU A 170 -7.96 -8.72 -12.74
C LEU A 170 -8.44 -7.60 -11.82
N ARG A 171 -9.75 -7.46 -11.65
CA ARG A 171 -10.34 -6.48 -10.72
C ARG A 171 -10.31 -7.01 -9.28
N ASN A 172 -9.97 -6.12 -8.36
CA ASN A 172 -10.10 -6.39 -6.93
C ASN A 172 -11.56 -6.23 -6.47
N PRO A 173 -12.00 -7.00 -5.46
CA PRO A 173 -13.15 -6.62 -4.64
C PRO A 173 -12.80 -5.37 -3.81
N SER A 174 -13.81 -4.81 -3.13
CA SER A 174 -13.57 -3.87 -2.04
C SER A 174 -12.66 -4.50 -1.00
N PHE A 175 -11.73 -3.72 -0.43
CA PHE A 175 -10.76 -4.23 0.54
C PHE A 175 -10.42 -3.20 1.62
N VAL A 176 -9.81 -3.69 2.68
CA VAL A 176 -9.24 -2.86 3.74
C VAL A 176 -7.81 -3.32 4.01
N ALA A 177 -6.87 -2.38 3.97
CA ALA A 177 -5.51 -2.58 4.43
C ALA A 177 -5.40 -2.11 5.89
N TRP A 178 -4.90 -2.97 6.76
CA TRP A 178 -4.77 -2.74 8.19
C TRP A 178 -3.30 -2.77 8.60
N GLY A 179 -2.93 -1.88 9.52
CA GLY A 179 -1.69 -1.96 10.27
C GLY A 179 -1.72 -3.04 11.35
N GLY A 180 -1.01 -2.82 12.45
CA GLY A 180 -0.95 -3.77 13.56
C GLY A 180 -2.20 -3.77 14.42
N GLY A 181 -2.66 -4.95 14.76
CA GLY A 181 -3.58 -5.20 15.87
C GLY A 181 -5.06 -5.10 15.56
N SER A 182 -5.75 -6.13 15.77
CA SER A 182 -6.78 -6.40 16.78
C SER A 182 -6.82 -7.87 17.00
#